data_0ccf45a13be4ad170d68a4c5f5060e34
#
_entry.id   0ccf45a13be4ad170d68a4c5f5060e34
#
_cell.length_a   1.000
_cell.length_b   1.000
_cell.length_c   1.000
_cell.angle_alpha   90.00
_cell.angle_beta   90.00
_cell.angle_gamma   90.00
#
_symmetry.space_group_name_H-M   'P 1'
#
loop_
_entity.id
_entity.type
_entity.pdbx_description
1 polymer ?
#
loop_
_entity_poly.entity_id
_entity_poly.type
_entity_poly.pdbx_seq_one_letter_code
_entity_poly.pdbx_strand_id
1 'polypeptide(L)'
;MGKSVIYASDKGGVGKTTTVTNTASALVNKSKSVAILKTDKNPDVLNWNRRRQENGLPPVPVYEAYGDISKEIKRLTALHETVLVDCAGHDSQEFRSALTVADVLVTLVKPSSAFERDTLTDVTEKVRKAQRVNPSLQPWVLFTRIENNKATKVRDAIDLDKFLR
;
A
#
# COMPACT_ATOMS: atom_id res chain seq x y z
N MET A 1 -16.94 -10.02 5.90
CA MET A 1 -16.24 -8.75 6.11
C MET A 1 -15.20 -8.61 5.00
N GLY A 2 -15.12 -7.45 4.38
CA GLY A 2 -14.15 -7.21 3.31
C GLY A 2 -12.70 -7.25 3.80
N LYS A 3 -11.76 -7.19 2.87
CA LYS A 3 -10.31 -7.22 3.14
C LYS A 3 -9.70 -5.84 2.99
N SER A 4 -8.72 -5.54 3.83
CA SER A 4 -7.95 -4.29 3.78
C SER A 4 -6.49 -4.56 3.40
N VAL A 5 -5.99 -3.79 2.43
CA VAL A 5 -4.61 -3.86 1.95
C VAL A 5 -3.97 -2.48 2.09
N ILE A 6 -2.95 -2.38 2.93
CA ILE A 6 -2.16 -1.16 3.08
C ILE A 6 -1.02 -1.17 2.06
N TYR A 7 -0.86 -0.07 1.34
CA TYR A 7 0.31 0.21 0.52
C TYR A 7 1.12 1.30 1.19
N ALA A 8 2.36 1.02 1.53
CA ALA A 8 3.24 1.97 2.20
C ALA A 8 4.64 1.97 1.59
N SER A 9 5.34 3.10 1.73
CA SER A 9 6.72 3.27 1.30
C SER A 9 7.35 4.43 2.05
N ASP A 10 8.64 4.36 2.35
CA ASP A 10 9.38 5.46 2.99
C ASP A 10 9.71 6.59 2.03
N LYS A 11 9.93 6.25 0.76
CA LYS A 11 10.34 7.21 -0.25
C LYS A 11 9.19 7.60 -1.16
N GLY A 12 9.14 8.89 -1.46
CA GLY A 12 8.30 9.40 -2.52
C GLY A 12 8.71 8.81 -3.88
N GLY A 13 7.74 8.68 -4.77
CA GLY A 13 8.02 8.31 -6.15
C GLY A 13 8.35 6.83 -6.41
N VAL A 14 8.20 5.92 -5.47
CA VAL A 14 8.38 4.46 -5.70
C VAL A 14 7.21 3.81 -6.45
N GLY A 15 6.14 4.55 -6.73
CA GLY A 15 4.98 4.04 -7.48
C GLY A 15 3.83 3.54 -6.58
N LYS A 16 3.76 3.95 -5.32
CA LYS A 16 2.70 3.56 -4.37
C LYS A 16 1.31 3.86 -4.92
N THR A 17 0.97 5.12 -5.18
CA THR A 17 -0.32 5.54 -5.73
C THR A 17 -0.63 4.86 -7.08
N THR A 18 0.38 4.71 -7.95
CA THR A 18 0.23 3.97 -9.21
C THR A 18 -0.16 2.50 -8.96
N THR A 19 0.45 1.84 -7.99
CA THR A 19 0.12 0.46 -7.64
C THR A 19 -1.30 0.37 -7.07
N VAL A 20 -1.68 1.26 -6.15
CA VAL A 20 -3.03 1.32 -5.58
C VAL A 20 -4.09 1.49 -6.67
N THR A 21 -3.91 2.47 -7.56
CA THR A 21 -4.89 2.77 -8.63
C THR A 21 -4.99 1.66 -9.67
N ASN A 22 -3.88 1.01 -10.03
CA ASN A 22 -3.88 -0.15 -10.91
C ASN A 22 -4.54 -1.38 -10.27
N THR A 23 -4.29 -1.62 -8.97
CA THR A 23 -4.98 -2.69 -8.22
C THR A 23 -6.47 -2.43 -8.16
N ALA A 24 -6.89 -1.19 -7.86
CA ALA A 24 -8.30 -0.82 -7.86
C ALA A 24 -8.95 -1.07 -9.23
N SER A 25 -8.30 -0.65 -10.33
CA SER A 25 -8.78 -0.89 -11.68
C SER A 25 -8.94 -2.38 -11.99
N ALA A 26 -7.95 -3.18 -11.63
CA ALA A 26 -7.98 -4.63 -11.87
C ALA A 26 -9.11 -5.33 -11.09
N LEU A 27 -9.38 -4.89 -9.86
CA LEU A 27 -10.45 -5.45 -9.04
C LEU A 27 -11.84 -5.03 -9.56
N VAL A 28 -12.02 -3.77 -9.94
CA VAL A 28 -13.27 -3.29 -10.57
C VAL A 28 -13.56 -4.03 -11.86
N ASN A 29 -12.55 -4.29 -12.70
CA ASN A 29 -12.71 -5.08 -13.91
C ASN A 29 -13.10 -6.54 -13.64
N LYS A 30 -12.89 -7.03 -12.42
CA LYS A 30 -13.38 -8.33 -11.95
C LYS A 30 -14.71 -8.22 -11.20
N SER A 31 -15.43 -7.13 -11.35
CA SER A 31 -16.72 -6.85 -10.68
C SER A 31 -16.65 -6.90 -9.14
N LYS A 32 -15.49 -6.54 -8.56
CA LYS A 32 -15.32 -6.46 -7.11
C LYS A 32 -15.71 -5.09 -6.58
N SER A 33 -16.34 -5.06 -5.40
CA SER A 33 -16.60 -3.82 -4.67
C SER A 33 -15.30 -3.35 -4.01
N VAL A 34 -14.75 -2.23 -4.50
CA VAL A 34 -13.47 -1.68 -4.08
C VAL A 34 -13.63 -0.24 -3.63
N ALA A 35 -12.94 0.13 -2.56
CA ALA A 35 -12.74 1.52 -2.16
C ALA A 35 -11.26 1.82 -1.97
N ILE A 36 -10.87 3.08 -2.15
CA ILE A 36 -9.55 3.59 -1.80
C ILE A 36 -9.69 4.51 -0.59
N LEU A 37 -8.88 4.29 0.44
CA LEU A 37 -8.67 5.20 1.55
C LEU A 37 -7.31 5.86 1.39
N LYS A 38 -7.30 7.17 1.09
CA LYS A 38 -6.06 7.95 1.02
C LYS A 38 -5.79 8.66 2.35
N THR A 39 -4.53 8.70 2.76
CA THR A 39 -4.11 9.26 4.04
C THR A 39 -3.07 10.38 3.88
N ASP A 40 -2.79 10.80 2.68
CA ASP A 40 -1.99 11.98 2.39
C ASP A 40 -2.82 13.06 1.68
N LYS A 41 -2.29 14.29 1.66
CA LYS A 41 -2.99 15.44 1.06
C LYS A 41 -2.80 15.53 -0.46
N ASN A 42 -2.02 14.63 -1.07
CA ASN A 42 -1.76 14.63 -2.50
C ASN A 42 -3.04 14.29 -3.28
N PRO A 43 -3.43 15.09 -4.30
CA PRO A 43 -4.67 14.87 -5.07
C PRO A 43 -4.57 13.77 -6.13
N ASP A 44 -3.48 13.04 -6.23
CA ASP A 44 -3.21 12.10 -7.34
C ASP A 44 -4.31 11.03 -7.50
N VAL A 45 -4.78 10.43 -6.41
CA VAL A 45 -5.87 9.44 -6.43
C VAL A 45 -7.18 10.09 -6.90
N LEU A 46 -7.48 11.30 -6.42
CA LEU A 46 -8.70 12.02 -6.81
C LEU A 46 -8.66 12.42 -8.30
N ASN A 47 -7.51 12.89 -8.77
CA ASN A 47 -7.31 13.24 -10.18
C ASN A 47 -7.42 12.01 -11.08
N TRP A 48 -6.85 10.87 -10.67
CA TRP A 48 -6.99 9.60 -11.38
C TRP A 48 -8.47 9.18 -11.47
N ASN A 49 -9.22 9.25 -10.37
CA ASN A 49 -10.62 8.86 -10.33
C ASN A 49 -11.50 9.77 -11.20
N ARG A 50 -11.23 11.09 -11.21
CA ARG A 50 -11.88 12.04 -12.11
C ARG A 50 -11.65 11.68 -13.57
N ARG A 51 -10.40 11.39 -13.97
CA ARG A 51 -10.07 10.98 -15.34
C ARG A 51 -10.77 9.68 -15.75
N ARG A 52 -10.98 8.75 -14.82
CA ARG A 52 -11.79 7.55 -15.09
C ARG A 52 -13.21 7.93 -15.51
N GLN A 53 -13.86 8.81 -14.76
CA GLN A 53 -15.22 9.28 -15.05
C GLN A 53 -15.29 10.02 -16.39
N GLU A 54 -14.33 10.90 -16.67
CA GLU A 54 -14.22 11.62 -17.93
C GLU A 54 -14.08 10.68 -19.14
N ASN A 55 -13.48 9.51 -18.94
CA ASN A 55 -13.33 8.46 -19.95
C ASN A 55 -14.45 7.40 -19.92
N GLY A 56 -15.57 7.66 -19.24
CA GLY A 56 -16.71 6.75 -19.19
C GLY A 56 -16.47 5.46 -18.38
N LEU A 57 -15.39 5.40 -17.59
CA LEU A 57 -15.12 4.25 -16.72
C LEU A 57 -15.81 4.41 -15.36
N PRO A 58 -16.27 3.32 -14.74
CA PRO A 58 -16.89 3.38 -13.42
C PRO A 58 -15.95 4.04 -12.39
N PRO A 59 -16.43 5.01 -11.60
CA PRO A 59 -15.64 5.60 -10.52
C PRO A 59 -15.35 4.57 -9.43
N VAL A 60 -14.24 4.77 -8.72
CA VAL A 60 -13.92 4.03 -7.50
C VAL A 60 -14.21 4.96 -6.32
N PRO A 61 -14.98 4.54 -5.31
CA PRO A 61 -15.15 5.32 -4.09
C PRO A 61 -13.80 5.65 -3.45
N VAL A 62 -13.53 6.94 -3.22
CA VAL A 62 -12.32 7.43 -2.57
C VAL A 62 -12.70 8.14 -1.30
N TYR A 63 -12.11 7.71 -0.19
CA TYR A 63 -12.27 8.29 1.14
C TYR A 63 -10.96 8.91 1.60
N GLU A 64 -11.05 9.88 2.50
CA GLU A 64 -9.90 10.51 3.13
C GLU A 64 -10.00 10.37 4.65
N ALA A 65 -8.91 10.00 5.30
CA ALA A 65 -8.81 10.01 6.76
C ALA A 65 -7.37 10.28 7.19
N TYR A 66 -7.23 10.88 8.37
CA TYR A 66 -5.96 11.28 8.94
C TYR A 66 -5.88 10.90 10.42
N GLY A 67 -4.68 10.73 10.94
CA GLY A 67 -4.44 10.34 12.32
C GLY A 67 -4.73 8.85 12.58
N ASP A 68 -5.54 8.52 13.56
CA ASP A 68 -5.96 7.13 13.81
C ASP A 68 -7.06 6.72 12.82
N ILE A 69 -6.67 5.98 11.79
CA ILE A 69 -7.58 5.50 10.74
C ILE A 69 -8.13 4.10 10.98
N SER A 70 -7.85 3.47 12.10
CA SER A 70 -8.25 2.09 12.37
C SER A 70 -9.77 1.88 12.33
N LYS A 71 -10.54 2.81 12.89
CA LYS A 71 -12.00 2.78 12.86
C LYS A 71 -12.54 2.95 11.45
N GLU A 72 -11.92 3.82 10.65
CA GLU A 72 -12.34 4.07 9.27
C GLU A 72 -12.09 2.84 8.39
N ILE A 73 -10.93 2.17 8.52
CA ILE A 73 -10.67 0.91 7.82
C ILE A 73 -11.75 -0.13 8.15
N LYS A 74 -12.09 -0.32 9.43
CA LYS A 74 -13.15 -1.26 9.86
C LYS A 74 -14.50 -0.88 9.27
N ARG A 75 -14.86 0.42 9.26
CA ARG A 75 -16.11 0.91 8.68
C ARG A 75 -16.16 0.60 7.18
N LEU A 76 -15.09 0.89 6.45
CA LEU A 76 -15.04 0.70 5.00
C LEU A 76 -15.03 -0.79 4.62
N THR A 77 -14.36 -1.66 5.36
CA THR A 77 -14.39 -3.13 5.13
C THR A 77 -15.75 -3.77 5.44
N ALA A 78 -16.63 -3.08 6.15
CA ALA A 78 -18.03 -3.51 6.28
C ALA A 78 -18.87 -3.14 5.04
N LEU A 79 -18.45 -2.15 4.25
CA LEU A 79 -19.17 -1.63 3.09
C LEU A 79 -18.65 -2.17 1.74
N HIS A 80 -17.36 -2.53 1.68
CA HIS A 80 -16.67 -2.93 0.45
C HIS A 80 -15.95 -4.27 0.62
N GLU A 81 -15.88 -5.06 -0.46
CA GLU A 81 -15.14 -6.33 -0.46
C GLU A 81 -13.63 -6.12 -0.29
N THR A 82 -13.12 -5.00 -0.80
CA THR A 82 -11.69 -4.64 -0.68
C THR A 82 -11.51 -3.15 -0.42
N VAL A 83 -10.70 -2.83 0.57
CA VAL A 83 -10.27 -1.46 0.88
C VAL A 83 -8.76 -1.37 0.66
N LEU A 84 -8.36 -0.53 -0.29
CA LEU A 84 -6.96 -0.24 -0.59
C LEU A 84 -6.58 1.05 0.13
N VAL A 85 -5.61 0.98 1.04
CA VAL A 85 -5.15 2.14 1.79
C VAL A 85 -3.88 2.68 1.14
N ASP A 86 -3.96 3.85 0.50
CA ASP A 86 -2.80 4.61 0.03
C ASP A 86 -2.23 5.38 1.21
N CYS A 87 -1.29 4.72 1.91
CA CYS A 87 -0.83 5.20 3.20
C CYS A 87 0.32 6.20 3.04
N ALA A 88 0.30 7.26 3.86
CA ALA A 88 1.47 8.10 4.07
C ALA A 88 2.67 7.26 4.56
N GLY A 89 3.87 7.84 4.59
CA GLY A 89 5.10 7.11 4.93
C GLY A 89 5.04 6.28 6.22
N HIS A 90 5.96 5.34 6.36
CA HIS A 90 5.99 4.32 7.44
C HIS A 90 6.09 4.89 8.88
N ASP A 91 6.38 6.17 9.06
CA ASP A 91 6.42 6.82 10.38
C ASP A 91 5.14 7.56 10.74
N SER A 92 4.16 7.58 9.84
CA SER A 92 2.91 8.28 10.10
C SER A 92 2.05 7.56 11.15
N GLN A 93 1.21 8.34 11.84
CA GLN A 93 0.21 7.79 12.76
C GLN A 93 -0.79 6.91 12.00
N GLU A 94 -1.13 7.31 10.77
CA GLU A 94 -2.00 6.58 9.86
C GLU A 94 -1.46 5.16 9.61
N PHE A 95 -0.16 5.04 9.28
CA PHE A 95 0.46 3.75 9.05
C PHE A 95 0.39 2.85 10.31
N ARG A 96 0.79 3.39 11.46
CA ARG A 96 0.79 2.62 12.71
C ARG A 96 -0.60 2.14 13.10
N SER A 97 -1.61 3.01 13.01
CA SER A 97 -2.99 2.65 13.33
C SER A 97 -3.58 1.66 12.32
N ALA A 98 -3.25 1.80 11.02
CA ALA A 98 -3.69 0.87 9.99
C ALA A 98 -3.18 -0.56 10.23
N LEU A 99 -1.90 -0.72 10.62
CA LEU A 99 -1.31 -2.04 10.90
C LEU A 99 -2.07 -2.82 11.98
N THR A 100 -2.72 -2.13 12.92
CA THR A 100 -3.43 -2.79 14.02
C THR A 100 -4.72 -3.49 13.60
N VAL A 101 -5.22 -3.23 12.40
CA VAL A 101 -6.52 -3.73 11.92
C VAL A 101 -6.50 -4.29 10.51
N ALA A 102 -5.45 -4.05 9.73
CA ALA A 102 -5.38 -4.46 8.34
C ALA A 102 -5.12 -5.96 8.17
N ASP A 103 -5.58 -6.52 7.04
CA ASP A 103 -5.31 -7.90 6.67
C ASP A 103 -3.93 -8.06 6.01
N VAL A 104 -3.56 -7.12 5.13
CA VAL A 104 -2.33 -7.20 4.33
C VAL A 104 -1.59 -5.87 4.36
N LEU A 105 -0.28 -5.94 4.51
CA LEU A 105 0.65 -4.84 4.23
C LEU A 105 1.44 -5.16 2.98
N VAL A 106 1.51 -4.23 2.03
CA VAL A 106 2.40 -4.25 0.89
C VAL A 106 3.39 -3.10 1.03
N THR A 107 4.63 -3.40 1.36
CA THR A 107 5.73 -2.43 1.40
C THR A 107 6.37 -2.34 0.02
N LEU A 108 6.32 -1.14 -0.59
CA LEU A 108 6.92 -0.90 -1.89
C LEU A 108 8.38 -0.47 -1.72
N VAL A 109 9.26 -1.14 -2.44
CA VAL A 109 10.70 -0.93 -2.37
C VAL A 109 11.29 -0.83 -3.77
N LYS A 110 12.15 0.17 -4.00
CA LYS A 110 12.99 0.26 -5.19
C LYS A 110 14.36 -0.34 -4.84
N PRO A 111 14.77 -1.50 -5.38
CA PRO A 111 15.94 -2.27 -4.90
C PRO A 111 17.29 -1.65 -5.30
N SER A 112 17.41 -0.35 -5.44
CA SER A 112 18.60 0.33 -5.97
C SER A 112 19.46 1.05 -4.93
N SER A 113 19.23 0.83 -3.62
CA SER A 113 19.89 1.63 -2.57
C SER A 113 20.13 0.80 -1.30
N ALA A 114 21.32 0.91 -0.71
CA ALA A 114 21.64 0.33 0.59
C ALA A 114 20.71 0.83 1.72
N PHE A 115 20.21 2.06 1.62
CA PHE A 115 19.25 2.63 2.57
C PHE A 115 17.90 1.89 2.60
N GLU A 116 17.58 1.11 1.59
CA GLU A 116 16.35 0.30 1.57
C GLU A 116 16.38 -0.81 2.64
N ARG A 117 17.56 -1.30 3.00
CA ARG A 117 17.70 -2.34 4.04
C ARG A 117 17.38 -1.80 5.42
N ASP A 118 17.86 -0.59 5.75
CA ASP A 118 17.58 0.05 7.03
C ASP A 118 16.09 0.33 7.18
N THR A 119 15.47 0.86 6.12
CA THR A 119 14.03 1.06 6.04
C THR A 119 13.24 -0.22 6.27
N LEU A 120 13.64 -1.34 5.65
CA LEU A 120 12.94 -2.62 5.81
C LEU A 120 13.11 -3.18 7.22
N THR A 121 14.25 -2.94 7.87
CA THR A 121 14.46 -3.29 9.28
C THR A 121 13.46 -2.57 10.17
N ASP A 122 13.32 -1.25 10.01
CA ASP A 122 12.36 -0.43 10.76
C ASP A 122 10.90 -0.86 10.52
N VAL A 123 10.55 -1.14 9.26
CA VAL A 123 9.22 -1.64 8.91
C VAL A 123 8.96 -3.00 9.55
N THR A 124 9.94 -3.90 9.52
CA THR A 124 9.84 -5.23 10.13
C THR A 124 9.58 -5.14 11.64
N GLU A 125 10.26 -4.25 12.34
CA GLU A 125 10.00 -4.03 13.77
C GLU A 125 8.59 -3.51 14.03
N LYS A 126 8.11 -2.54 13.24
CA LYS A 126 6.75 -2.01 13.34
C LYS A 126 5.71 -3.11 13.08
N VAL A 127 5.93 -3.94 12.07
CA VAL A 127 5.07 -5.09 11.75
C VAL A 127 5.04 -6.08 12.91
N ARG A 128 6.18 -6.47 13.45
CA ARG A 128 6.26 -7.40 14.61
C ARG A 128 5.52 -6.84 15.84
N LYS A 129 5.62 -5.54 16.09
CA LYS A 129 4.87 -4.87 17.17
C LYS A 129 3.36 -4.91 16.89
N ALA A 130 2.96 -4.62 15.66
CA ALA A 130 1.55 -4.66 15.26
C ALA A 130 0.96 -6.08 15.32
N GLN A 131 1.72 -7.10 14.93
CA GLN A 131 1.28 -8.50 14.98
C GLN A 131 1.01 -9.02 16.40
N ARG A 132 1.50 -8.34 17.45
CA ARG A 132 1.10 -8.66 18.84
C ARG A 132 -0.37 -8.35 19.11
N VAL A 133 -0.96 -7.37 18.42
CA VAL A 133 -2.36 -6.95 18.56
C VAL A 133 -3.22 -7.37 17.35
N ASN A 134 -2.60 -7.62 16.22
CA ASN A 134 -3.22 -8.08 14.97
C ASN A 134 -2.42 -9.27 14.39
N PRO A 135 -2.54 -10.48 14.96
CA PRO A 135 -1.75 -11.64 14.52
C PRO A 135 -2.06 -12.08 13.08
N SER A 136 -3.18 -11.66 12.51
CA SER A 136 -3.59 -12.00 11.13
C SER A 136 -2.94 -11.13 10.06
N LEU A 137 -2.21 -10.06 10.43
CA LEU A 137 -1.55 -9.19 9.49
C LEU A 137 -0.50 -9.94 8.66
N GLN A 138 -0.66 -9.91 7.34
CA GLN A 138 0.27 -10.54 6.38
C GLN A 138 1.14 -9.47 5.71
N PRO A 139 2.44 -9.38 6.01
CA PRO A 139 3.35 -8.46 5.35
C PRO A 139 3.91 -9.04 4.05
N TRP A 140 3.97 -8.21 3.01
CA TRP A 140 4.58 -8.49 1.72
C TRP A 140 5.50 -7.35 1.30
N VAL A 141 6.55 -7.66 0.56
CA VAL A 141 7.42 -6.69 -0.09
C VAL A 141 7.19 -6.73 -1.59
N LEU A 142 6.92 -5.58 -2.19
CA LEU A 142 6.77 -5.43 -3.62
C LEU A 142 7.95 -4.63 -4.18
N PHE A 143 8.78 -5.28 -4.98
CA PHE A 143 9.83 -4.58 -5.72
C PHE A 143 9.25 -3.80 -6.88
N THR A 144 9.54 -2.51 -6.93
CA THR A 144 9.06 -1.61 -7.97
C THR A 144 10.24 -0.98 -8.74
N ARG A 145 9.97 -0.49 -9.95
CA ARG A 145 10.97 0.19 -10.78
C ARG A 145 12.24 -0.63 -11.00
N ILE A 146 12.09 -1.93 -11.16
CA ILE A 146 13.18 -2.80 -11.61
C ILE A 146 13.43 -2.46 -13.08
N GLU A 147 14.58 -1.86 -13.37
CA GLU A 147 14.95 -1.55 -14.76
C GLU A 147 15.42 -2.84 -15.44
N ASN A 148 15.04 -2.99 -16.74
CA ASN A 148 15.41 -4.15 -17.57
C ASN A 148 16.91 -4.22 -17.92
N ASN A 149 17.79 -3.46 -17.29
CA ASN A 149 19.21 -3.49 -17.55
C ASN A 149 19.87 -4.67 -16.80
N LYS A 150 20.19 -5.71 -17.56
CA LYS A 150 20.26 -7.11 -17.21
C LYS A 150 21.29 -7.56 -16.16
N ALA A 151 22.26 -6.78 -15.73
CA ALA A 151 23.35 -7.31 -14.91
C ALA A 151 23.38 -6.85 -13.45
N THR A 152 23.11 -5.57 -13.16
CA THR A 152 23.35 -5.00 -11.83
C THR A 152 22.07 -5.01 -10.96
N LYS A 153 20.91 -4.82 -11.56
CA LYS A 153 19.65 -4.56 -10.82
C LYS A 153 18.86 -5.83 -10.46
N VAL A 154 19.00 -6.90 -11.22
CA VAL A 154 18.53 -8.23 -10.81
C VAL A 154 19.31 -8.69 -9.58
N ARG A 155 20.59 -8.33 -9.48
CA ARG A 155 21.44 -8.65 -8.32
C ARG A 155 20.95 -7.95 -7.06
N ASP A 156 20.66 -6.65 -7.13
CA ASP A 156 20.15 -5.89 -5.98
C ASP A 156 18.82 -6.43 -5.46
N ALA A 157 17.91 -6.83 -6.36
CA ALA A 157 16.63 -7.45 -6.00
C ALA A 157 16.83 -8.85 -5.36
N ILE A 158 17.77 -9.66 -5.88
CA ILE A 158 18.12 -10.97 -5.32
C ILE A 158 18.78 -10.81 -3.95
N ASP A 159 19.67 -9.85 -3.78
CA ASP A 159 20.35 -9.61 -2.52
C ASP A 159 19.37 -9.10 -1.44
N LEU A 160 18.38 -8.30 -1.84
CA LEU A 160 17.31 -7.86 -0.95
C LEU A 160 16.34 -9.01 -0.61
N ASP A 161 15.99 -9.87 -1.57
CA ASP A 161 15.18 -11.08 -1.31
C ASP A 161 15.88 -12.01 -0.32
N LYS A 162 17.19 -12.22 -0.45
CA LYS A 162 17.99 -13.00 0.50
C LYS A 162 18.04 -12.38 1.91
N PHE A 163 18.04 -11.06 1.99
CA PHE A 163 17.98 -10.36 3.28
C PHE A 163 16.63 -10.52 3.99
N LEU A 164 15.55 -10.69 3.22
CA LEU A 164 14.18 -10.80 3.72
C LEU A 164 13.80 -12.23 4.15
N ARG A 165 14.57 -13.23 3.75
CA ARG A 165 14.40 -14.66 4.14
C ARG A 165 15.10 -14.96 5.45
#